data_5f559c3e506c6f02f1d382d7f452ea42
#
_entry.id   5f559c3e506c6f02f1d382d7f452ea42
#
_cell.length_a   1.000
_cell.length_b   1.000
_cell.length_c   1.000
_cell.angle_alpha   90.00
_cell.angle_beta   90.00
_cell.angle_gamma   90.00
#
_symmetry.space_group_name_H-M   'P 1'
#
loop_
_entity.id
_entity.type
_entity.pdbx_description
1 polymer ?
#
loop_
_entity_poly.entity_id
_entity_poly.type
_entity_poly.pdbx_seq_one_letter_code
_entity_poly.pdbx_strand_id
1 'polypeptide(L)'
;MINIKTSTGFMLLAVLLFLAAGNLKEAKAQDQRWIRVGQLQCWFRDDGANPELSPDDFLTWPTQYGDDQTTSRMEAFWLGAQNFYDTVEGKTKSVKVVGSGPRYPENQQTITFPQSIKLIAKYPPPTVVVDEQIGTNNTLYDTPDELDEDLPCDRMVVVKYNTSIGVSVTRKVLAFTQQNHDSYFINDIVLTNTGIINAEGETYEQTLEEFWAYFFYRFAFAGVTSSGFGSTWGAFSSEWGASTLNYEFGTTADAELRGFYSWYGPNEERPISYAEDWGCPNHEEDGLIGSAKYAGATTLFASIGPDRFDVNDPLQPKTTAYVSSDDEVMNASVSQFDENFMGRRYMFMSEGHLPQTHVEEVGEGNYPETLATTNPLRNAGGGTSQGQGFGPYTLEPGDSIRIVFAEGVNGLGWPLCRKVGAVWYSYYTSTGTPDLVMPDGSLGSDHNAYKRAWCETGADSILQVYRSAKANFESNYTLPSAPPAPSEFTVTSGGDRIRLTWADNATSDPHFDGYVIYRSEGNVKDYRTKYEKIFECDASNVVHEFDDVLASRGFNYYYYIQSKDDGSQNEVHPGTPLYSSLFLTLTATEAYLRLPAGLLIDQVRVVP
;
A
#
# COMPACT_ATOMS: atom_id res chain seq x y z
N MET A 1 -17.68 -38.89 61.88
CA MET A 1 -16.77 -39.49 60.87
C MET A 1 -16.89 -38.65 59.57
N ILE A 2 -16.01 -37.71 59.38
CA ILE A 2 -15.99 -36.81 58.20
C ILE A 2 -14.98 -37.39 57.25
N ASN A 3 -15.43 -37.71 56.06
CA ASN A 3 -14.64 -38.38 55.00
C ASN A 3 -13.69 -37.37 54.33
N ILE A 4 -12.39 -37.49 54.59
CA ILE A 4 -11.31 -36.79 53.92
C ILE A 4 -10.93 -37.60 52.64
N LYS A 5 -11.62 -37.39 51.52
CA LYS A 5 -11.22 -37.96 50.21
C LYS A 5 -11.36 -37.00 49.01
N THR A 6 -11.51 -35.68 49.25
CA THR A 6 -11.68 -34.72 48.14
C THR A 6 -10.52 -33.75 47.93
N SER A 7 -9.43 -33.83 48.71
CA SER A 7 -8.31 -32.85 48.57
C SER A 7 -7.20 -33.29 47.59
N THR A 8 -7.02 -34.58 47.36
CA THR A 8 -5.96 -35.09 46.50
C THR A 8 -6.28 -34.98 45.01
N GLY A 9 -7.55 -35.01 44.62
CA GLY A 9 -7.98 -34.83 43.24
C GLY A 9 -7.84 -33.39 42.72
N PHE A 10 -8.10 -32.42 43.61
CA PHE A 10 -7.94 -31.00 43.27
C PHE A 10 -6.48 -30.57 43.15
N MET A 11 -5.59 -31.15 43.93
CA MET A 11 -4.16 -30.85 43.88
C MET A 11 -3.50 -31.45 42.61
N LEU A 12 -3.92 -32.65 42.17
CA LEU A 12 -3.45 -33.24 40.92
C LEU A 12 -3.97 -32.47 39.69
N LEU A 13 -5.21 -31.96 39.72
CA LEU A 13 -5.77 -31.16 38.61
C LEU A 13 -5.10 -29.77 38.51
N ALA A 14 -4.77 -29.15 39.66
CA ALA A 14 -4.03 -27.89 39.68
C ALA A 14 -2.59 -28.05 39.19
N VAL A 15 -1.90 -29.14 39.53
CA VAL A 15 -0.54 -29.43 39.02
C VAL A 15 -0.54 -29.78 37.54
N LEU A 16 -1.56 -30.48 37.02
CA LEU A 16 -1.72 -30.73 35.59
C LEU A 16 -2.08 -29.44 34.84
N LEU A 17 -2.86 -28.54 35.41
CA LEU A 17 -3.13 -27.21 34.82
C LEU A 17 -1.88 -26.30 34.84
N PHE A 18 -1.04 -26.37 35.88
CA PHE A 18 0.22 -25.63 35.94
C PHE A 18 1.30 -26.21 34.99
N LEU A 19 1.33 -27.54 34.78
CA LEU A 19 2.22 -28.17 33.82
C LEU A 19 1.75 -27.97 32.37
N ALA A 20 0.45 -27.83 32.14
CA ALA A 20 -0.09 -27.45 30.83
C ALA A 20 0.11 -25.95 30.53
N ALA A 21 0.05 -25.08 31.54
CA ALA A 21 0.33 -23.64 31.37
C ALA A 21 1.81 -23.34 31.18
N GLY A 22 2.72 -24.21 31.63
CA GLY A 22 4.17 -24.03 31.46
C GLY A 22 4.71 -24.40 30.07
N ASN A 23 3.86 -24.96 29.18
CA ASN A 23 4.24 -25.33 27.81
C ASN A 23 3.38 -24.65 26.72
N LEU A 24 2.55 -23.72 27.09
CA LEU A 24 2.01 -22.77 26.10
C LEU A 24 3.15 -21.80 25.79
N LYS A 25 4.00 -22.12 24.81
CA LYS A 25 4.70 -21.08 24.06
C LYS A 25 3.60 -20.14 23.63
N GLU A 26 3.59 -18.93 24.17
CA GLU A 26 2.76 -17.86 23.63
C GLU A 26 3.08 -17.81 22.14
N ALA A 27 2.13 -18.19 21.32
CA ALA A 27 2.18 -17.83 19.92
C ALA A 27 2.16 -16.29 19.95
N LYS A 28 3.31 -15.64 19.79
CA LYS A 28 3.36 -14.20 19.58
C LYS A 28 2.40 -13.93 18.45
N ALA A 29 1.34 -13.18 18.72
CA ALA A 29 0.53 -12.63 17.67
C ALA A 29 1.47 -11.86 16.75
N GLN A 30 1.35 -12.06 15.45
CA GLN A 30 2.09 -11.31 14.45
C GLN A 30 1.83 -9.83 14.69
N ASP A 31 2.90 -9.05 14.87
CA ASP A 31 2.78 -7.61 15.06
C ASP A 31 2.81 -6.91 13.69
N GLN A 32 2.10 -5.80 13.58
CA GLN A 32 1.97 -5.06 12.33
C GLN A 32 1.86 -3.57 12.59
N ARG A 33 2.24 -2.77 11.60
CA ARG A 33 2.10 -1.31 11.63
C ARG A 33 1.50 -0.83 10.32
N TRP A 34 0.67 0.19 10.41
CA TRP A 34 0.01 0.80 9.27
C TRP A 34 0.59 2.18 8.98
N ILE A 35 1.09 2.39 7.77
CA ILE A 35 1.47 3.73 7.30
C ILE A 35 0.25 4.38 6.66
N ARG A 36 -0.18 5.49 7.25
CA ARG A 36 -1.35 6.25 6.84
C ARG A 36 -1.07 7.75 6.89
N VAL A 37 -0.36 8.27 5.90
CA VAL A 37 -0.05 9.72 5.81
C VAL A 37 -0.24 10.30 4.41
N GLY A 38 -0.03 9.51 3.36
CA GLY A 38 -0.23 9.89 1.96
C GLY A 38 -1.49 9.28 1.37
N GLN A 39 -1.68 9.49 0.08
CA GLN A 39 -2.76 8.85 -0.69
C GLN A 39 -2.55 7.34 -0.81
N LEU A 40 -1.29 6.89 -0.79
CA LEU A 40 -0.92 5.48 -0.70
C LEU A 40 -0.81 5.07 0.77
N GLN A 41 -1.49 3.99 1.14
CA GLN A 41 -1.46 3.41 2.49
C GLN A 41 -1.24 1.91 2.41
N CYS A 42 -0.53 1.36 3.39
CA CYS A 42 -0.22 -0.07 3.45
C CYS A 42 0.05 -0.54 4.87
N TRP A 43 -0.25 -1.82 5.12
CA TRP A 43 0.17 -2.57 6.29
C TRP A 43 1.56 -3.16 6.10
N PHE A 44 2.34 -3.15 7.16
CA PHE A 44 3.65 -3.81 7.23
C PHE A 44 3.69 -4.73 8.42
N ARG A 45 4.24 -5.93 8.23
CA ARG A 45 4.28 -7.00 9.22
C ARG A 45 5.69 -7.24 9.71
N ASP A 46 5.79 -7.80 10.92
CA ASP A 46 7.06 -8.10 11.58
C ASP A 46 7.88 -9.22 10.92
N ASP A 47 7.26 -10.03 10.05
CA ASP A 47 7.92 -11.07 9.23
C ASP A 47 8.39 -10.57 7.85
N GLY A 48 8.18 -9.29 7.55
CA GLY A 48 8.72 -8.61 6.38
C GLY A 48 8.00 -8.82 5.06
N ALA A 49 6.83 -9.51 5.04
CA ALA A 49 6.05 -9.72 3.83
C ALA A 49 4.55 -9.55 4.08
N ASN A 50 3.81 -9.35 2.99
CA ASN A 50 2.36 -9.28 2.97
C ASN A 50 1.81 -10.44 2.16
N PRO A 51 1.71 -11.65 2.74
CA PRO A 51 1.21 -12.81 2.03
C PRO A 51 -0.30 -12.73 1.84
N GLU A 52 -0.78 -13.54 0.92
CA GLU A 52 -2.16 -13.66 0.49
C GLU A 52 -3.10 -14.23 1.56
N LEU A 53 -3.31 -13.54 2.66
CA LEU A 53 -4.20 -13.97 3.74
C LEU A 53 -5.34 -13.01 4.05
N SER A 54 -5.20 -11.76 3.65
CA SER A 54 -6.25 -10.76 3.85
C SER A 54 -6.44 -9.98 2.56
N PRO A 55 -7.69 -9.70 2.20
CA PRO A 55 -7.98 -8.92 1.02
C PRO A 55 -7.69 -7.45 1.18
N ASP A 56 -7.49 -6.98 2.39
CA ASP A 56 -7.66 -5.59 2.71
C ASP A 56 -6.32 -4.91 2.97
N ASP A 57 -6.16 -3.69 2.46
CA ASP A 57 -5.17 -2.70 2.86
C ASP A 57 -3.74 -2.87 2.34
N PHE A 58 -3.50 -3.60 1.24
CA PHE A 58 -2.19 -3.64 0.58
C PHE A 58 -2.11 -2.65 -0.57
N LEU A 59 -1.21 -1.67 -0.46
CA LEU A 59 -1.03 -0.60 -1.44
C LEU A 59 -2.37 0.03 -1.85
N THR A 60 -3.14 0.49 -0.88
CA THR A 60 -4.44 1.12 -1.09
C THR A 60 -4.26 2.54 -1.61
N TRP A 61 -4.82 2.84 -2.80
CA TRP A 61 -4.73 4.13 -3.46
C TRP A 61 -5.92 4.38 -4.41
N PRO A 62 -6.48 5.60 -4.43
CA PRO A 62 -6.33 6.71 -3.48
C PRO A 62 -7.23 6.48 -2.25
N THR A 63 -6.62 6.31 -1.08
CA THR A 63 -7.28 5.85 0.16
C THR A 63 -8.41 6.76 0.65
N GLN A 64 -8.37 8.04 0.29
CA GLN A 64 -9.44 8.99 0.64
C GLN A 64 -10.82 8.62 0.07
N TYR A 65 -10.87 7.70 -0.91
CA TYR A 65 -12.10 7.24 -1.55
C TYR A 65 -12.46 5.80 -1.19
N GLY A 66 -11.87 5.27 -0.13
CA GLY A 66 -12.24 4.00 0.46
C GLY A 66 -11.09 3.01 0.63
N ASP A 67 -11.25 2.16 1.61
CA ASP A 67 -10.29 1.10 1.90
C ASP A 67 -10.35 -0.01 0.81
N ASP A 68 -11.44 -0.07 0.06
CA ASP A 68 -11.62 -0.92 -1.12
C ASP A 68 -10.72 -0.55 -2.32
N GLN A 69 -9.91 0.51 -2.21
CA GLN A 69 -9.01 0.94 -3.27
C GLN A 69 -7.68 0.17 -3.28
N THR A 70 -7.64 -1.00 -2.67
CA THR A 70 -6.46 -1.88 -2.69
C THR A 70 -6.03 -2.24 -4.11
N THR A 71 -4.72 -2.31 -4.34
CA THR A 71 -4.13 -2.63 -5.65
C THR A 71 -3.22 -3.85 -5.61
N SER A 72 -2.76 -4.27 -4.43
CA SER A 72 -1.92 -5.45 -4.26
C SER A 72 -2.65 -6.56 -3.55
N ARG A 73 -2.50 -7.78 -4.05
CA ARG A 73 -2.97 -9.01 -3.42
C ARG A 73 -1.94 -9.61 -2.50
N MET A 74 -0.68 -9.46 -2.80
CA MET A 74 0.41 -9.89 -1.98
C MET A 74 1.72 -9.27 -2.42
N GLU A 75 2.61 -9.14 -1.47
CA GLU A 75 4.02 -8.89 -1.63
C GLU A 75 4.78 -10.05 -1.01
N ALA A 76 5.81 -10.52 -1.69
CA ALA A 76 6.64 -11.59 -1.17
C ALA A 76 8.11 -11.25 -1.31
N PHE A 77 8.89 -11.81 -0.41
CA PHE A 77 10.32 -11.62 -0.34
C PHE A 77 11.02 -12.94 -0.09
N TRP A 78 11.89 -13.35 -1.02
CA TRP A 78 12.68 -14.57 -0.92
C TRP A 78 14.17 -14.26 -0.88
N LEU A 79 14.89 -15.05 -0.11
CA LEU A 79 16.36 -15.09 -0.03
C LEU A 79 16.83 -16.47 -0.42
N GLY A 80 17.81 -16.56 -1.31
CA GLY A 80 18.32 -17.83 -1.81
C GLY A 80 19.84 -17.86 -1.90
N ALA A 81 20.44 -19.01 -1.65
CA ALA A 81 21.87 -19.26 -1.82
C ALA A 81 22.12 -20.68 -2.34
N GLN A 82 23.28 -20.88 -2.97
CA GLN A 82 23.75 -22.19 -3.39
C GLN A 82 24.71 -22.82 -2.36
N ASN A 83 24.95 -24.12 -2.49
CA ASN A 83 25.89 -24.89 -1.67
C ASN A 83 25.71 -24.71 -0.15
N PHE A 84 24.45 -24.57 0.28
CA PHE A 84 24.10 -24.22 1.66
C PHE A 84 24.13 -25.44 2.59
N TYR A 85 24.89 -25.38 3.68
CA TYR A 85 24.83 -26.40 4.72
C TYR A 85 23.63 -26.17 5.64
N ASP A 86 22.66 -27.09 5.58
CA ASP A 86 21.46 -27.05 6.41
C ASP A 86 21.72 -27.78 7.74
N THR A 87 21.79 -27.02 8.83
CA THR A 87 22.07 -27.55 10.17
C THR A 87 20.97 -28.41 10.72
N VAL A 88 19.71 -28.22 10.29
CA VAL A 88 18.55 -29.01 10.72
C VAL A 88 18.59 -30.39 10.10
N GLU A 89 18.94 -30.49 8.82
CA GLU A 89 19.05 -31.76 8.12
C GLU A 89 20.47 -32.35 8.18
N GLY A 90 21.45 -31.58 8.61
CA GLY A 90 22.86 -32.03 8.75
C GLY A 90 23.53 -32.35 7.42
N LYS A 91 23.16 -31.71 6.33
CA LYS A 91 23.69 -31.94 4.98
C LYS A 91 23.79 -30.64 4.16
N THR A 92 24.71 -30.66 3.18
CA THR A 92 24.75 -29.57 2.17
C THR A 92 23.68 -29.77 1.13
N LYS A 93 22.93 -28.71 0.86
CA LYS A 93 21.93 -28.61 -0.20
C LYS A 93 22.51 -27.88 -1.40
N SER A 94 22.09 -28.27 -2.59
CA SER A 94 22.46 -27.56 -3.81
C SER A 94 21.94 -26.11 -3.79
N VAL A 95 20.74 -25.91 -3.27
CA VAL A 95 20.13 -24.60 -3.07
C VAL A 95 19.30 -24.59 -1.78
N LYS A 96 19.24 -23.42 -1.15
CA LYS A 96 18.31 -23.09 -0.07
C LYS A 96 17.58 -21.81 -0.45
N VAL A 97 16.24 -21.80 -0.35
CA VAL A 97 15.44 -20.59 -0.49
C VAL A 97 14.49 -20.49 0.69
N VAL A 98 14.45 -19.31 1.30
CA VAL A 98 13.60 -19.00 2.44
C VAL A 98 12.90 -17.67 2.22
N GLY A 99 11.82 -17.41 2.95
CA GLY A 99 11.11 -16.13 2.89
C GLY A 99 9.62 -16.28 3.10
N SER A 100 8.91 -15.16 3.02
CA SER A 100 7.47 -15.09 3.16
C SER A 100 6.79 -14.89 1.80
N GLY A 101 5.60 -15.48 1.66
CA GLY A 101 4.75 -15.33 0.48
C GLY A 101 5.13 -16.20 -0.72
N PRO A 102 4.22 -16.26 -1.73
CA PRO A 102 2.89 -15.68 -1.78
C PRO A 102 1.92 -16.27 -0.76
N ARG A 103 2.13 -17.53 -0.37
CA ARG A 103 1.40 -18.17 0.72
C ARG A 103 2.33 -18.47 1.88
N TYR A 104 1.82 -18.49 3.09
CA TYR A 104 2.60 -18.92 4.23
C TYR A 104 2.97 -20.39 4.06
N PRO A 105 4.26 -20.73 4.10
CA PRO A 105 4.67 -22.12 4.16
C PRO A 105 4.16 -22.75 5.46
N GLU A 106 3.96 -24.05 5.43
CA GLU A 106 3.81 -24.81 6.67
C GLU A 106 5.02 -24.51 7.57
N ASN A 107 4.75 -24.12 8.80
CA ASN A 107 5.80 -23.74 9.75
C ASN A 107 6.59 -22.46 9.40
N GLN A 108 5.92 -21.38 9.03
CA GLN A 108 6.53 -20.06 8.80
C GLN A 108 7.46 -19.65 9.97
N GLN A 109 7.10 -19.97 11.21
CA GLN A 109 7.90 -19.73 12.41
C GLN A 109 9.27 -20.42 12.42
N THR A 110 9.54 -21.33 11.50
CA THR A 110 10.85 -21.97 11.31
C THR A 110 11.67 -21.32 10.20
N ILE A 111 11.13 -20.30 9.54
CA ILE A 111 11.74 -19.65 8.38
C ILE A 111 12.12 -18.22 8.67
N THR A 112 11.20 -17.44 9.26
CA THR A 112 11.42 -16.05 9.66
C THR A 112 11.22 -15.89 11.16
N PHE A 113 12.09 -15.12 11.79
CA PHE A 113 12.15 -14.93 13.24
C PHE A 113 12.05 -13.44 13.55
N PRO A 114 10.81 -12.89 13.71
CA PRO A 114 10.59 -11.49 14.00
C PRO A 114 11.33 -11.03 15.26
N GLN A 115 11.97 -9.87 15.18
CA GLN A 115 12.66 -9.22 16.30
C GLN A 115 11.92 -7.98 16.76
N SER A 116 11.57 -7.10 15.82
CA SER A 116 10.84 -5.88 16.12
C SER A 116 10.17 -5.30 14.88
N ILE A 117 9.05 -4.62 15.10
CA ILE A 117 8.47 -3.68 14.17
C ILE A 117 8.13 -2.39 14.93
N LYS A 118 8.42 -1.23 14.34
CA LYS A 118 8.14 0.08 14.92
C LYS A 118 7.63 1.02 13.85
N LEU A 119 6.64 1.83 14.21
CA LEU A 119 6.24 3.02 13.47
C LEU A 119 6.86 4.26 14.12
N ILE A 120 7.66 4.98 13.37
CA ILE A 120 8.31 6.23 13.78
C ILE A 120 7.65 7.38 13.04
N ALA A 121 7.32 8.46 13.72
CA ALA A 121 6.73 9.65 13.12
C ALA A 121 7.55 10.90 13.42
N LYS A 122 7.60 11.83 12.46
CA LYS A 122 8.27 13.11 12.62
C LYS A 122 7.53 14.02 13.61
N TYR A 123 6.20 13.99 13.58
CA TYR A 123 5.35 14.79 14.44
C TYR A 123 4.32 13.93 15.17
N PRO A 124 3.90 14.33 16.37
CA PRO A 124 2.82 13.64 17.06
C PRO A 124 1.52 13.71 16.25
N PRO A 125 0.68 12.67 16.28
CA PRO A 125 -0.61 12.70 15.60
C PRO A 125 -1.51 13.78 16.22
N PRO A 126 -2.26 14.55 15.40
CA PRO A 126 -3.22 15.52 15.89
C PRO A 126 -4.32 14.90 16.76
N THR A 127 -4.82 15.68 17.71
CA THR A 127 -6.05 15.37 18.43
C THR A 127 -7.24 15.86 17.63
N VAL A 128 -8.06 14.94 17.13
CA VAL A 128 -9.30 15.26 16.40
C VAL A 128 -10.51 14.89 17.23
N VAL A 129 -11.41 15.83 17.45
CA VAL A 129 -12.60 15.66 18.31
C VAL A 129 -13.84 16.07 17.54
N VAL A 130 -14.87 15.23 17.59
CA VAL A 130 -16.22 15.53 17.07
C VAL A 130 -17.21 15.35 18.21
N ASP A 131 -17.92 16.41 18.58
CA ASP A 131 -18.93 16.38 19.67
C ASP A 131 -18.41 15.74 20.96
N GLU A 132 -17.20 16.15 21.39
CA GLU A 132 -16.52 15.68 22.62
C GLU A 132 -16.05 14.20 22.57
N GLN A 133 -16.08 13.57 21.39
CA GLN A 133 -15.61 12.20 21.18
C GLN A 133 -14.39 12.19 20.25
N ILE A 134 -13.60 11.12 20.30
CA ILE A 134 -12.51 10.91 19.33
C ILE A 134 -13.12 10.86 17.93
N GLY A 135 -12.67 11.78 17.08
CA GLY A 135 -13.21 12.00 15.73
C GLY A 135 -12.53 11.21 14.62
N THR A 136 -11.48 10.45 14.92
CA THR A 136 -10.69 9.70 13.89
C THR A 136 -10.81 8.20 14.10
N ASN A 137 -10.58 7.45 13.01
CA ASN A 137 -10.46 5.98 13.03
C ASN A 137 -9.03 5.50 13.32
N ASN A 138 -8.27 6.22 14.13
CA ASN A 138 -6.93 5.79 14.49
C ASN A 138 -6.99 4.48 15.28
N THR A 139 -6.14 3.55 14.89
CA THR A 139 -5.99 2.25 15.55
C THR A 139 -4.69 2.19 16.34
N LEU A 140 -4.48 1.13 17.10
CA LEU A 140 -3.19 0.89 17.75
C LEU A 140 -2.05 0.77 16.73
N TYR A 141 -2.35 0.30 15.52
CA TYR A 141 -1.36 -0.01 14.50
C TYR A 141 -0.83 1.21 13.73
N ASP A 142 -1.55 2.32 13.72
CA ASP A 142 -1.12 3.60 13.12
C ASP A 142 -0.72 4.66 14.16
N THR A 143 -0.68 4.26 15.43
CA THR A 143 -0.12 5.07 16.52
C THR A 143 1.40 4.93 16.50
N PRO A 144 2.17 6.04 16.42
CA PRO A 144 3.63 5.98 16.46
C PRO A 144 4.15 5.36 17.76
N ASP A 145 5.11 4.44 17.62
CA ASP A 145 5.87 3.89 18.74
C ASP A 145 6.96 4.87 19.22
N GLU A 146 7.41 5.76 18.33
CA GLU A 146 8.51 6.67 18.58
C GLU A 146 8.30 7.98 17.79
N LEU A 147 8.73 9.09 18.36
CA LEU A 147 8.79 10.39 17.69
C LEU A 147 10.24 10.76 17.45
N ASP A 148 10.55 11.19 16.22
CA ASP A 148 11.88 11.63 15.81
C ASP A 148 11.73 12.86 14.91
N GLU A 149 12.00 14.05 15.45
CA GLU A 149 11.88 15.32 14.73
C GLU A 149 12.89 15.45 13.58
N ASP A 150 13.99 14.69 13.63
CA ASP A 150 15.03 14.66 12.60
C ASP A 150 14.73 13.59 11.51
N LEU A 151 13.58 12.90 11.58
CA LEU A 151 13.20 11.90 10.61
C LEU A 151 13.17 12.50 9.19
N PRO A 152 13.82 11.88 8.19
CA PRO A 152 13.89 12.42 6.83
C PRO A 152 12.57 12.29 6.02
N CYS A 153 11.54 11.76 6.63
CA CYS A 153 10.22 11.53 6.05
C CYS A 153 9.15 11.82 7.11
N ASP A 154 7.88 11.78 6.75
CA ASP A 154 6.79 12.04 7.70
C ASP A 154 6.54 10.86 8.63
N ARG A 155 6.60 9.64 8.07
CA ARG A 155 6.52 8.38 8.84
C ARG A 155 7.45 7.33 8.27
N MET A 156 7.95 6.47 9.15
CA MET A 156 8.80 5.33 8.79
C MET A 156 8.41 4.10 9.59
N VAL A 157 8.19 2.97 8.90
CA VAL A 157 8.14 1.67 9.55
C VAL A 157 9.52 1.04 9.49
N VAL A 158 10.00 0.52 10.62
CA VAL A 158 11.26 -0.24 10.71
C VAL A 158 10.94 -1.66 11.13
N VAL A 159 11.24 -2.62 10.27
CA VAL A 159 11.07 -4.05 10.52
C VAL A 159 12.43 -4.70 10.64
N LYS A 160 12.60 -5.54 11.66
CA LYS A 160 13.82 -6.37 11.85
C LYS A 160 13.42 -7.81 12.12
N TYR A 161 14.01 -8.73 11.38
CA TYR A 161 13.83 -10.16 11.58
C TYR A 161 15.06 -10.94 11.11
N ASN A 162 15.20 -12.16 11.60
CA ASN A 162 16.20 -13.11 11.13
C ASN A 162 15.54 -14.18 10.27
N THR A 163 16.33 -14.90 9.51
CA THR A 163 15.86 -15.97 8.62
C THR A 163 16.68 -17.24 8.80
N SER A 164 16.10 -18.40 8.50
CA SER A 164 16.76 -19.70 8.64
C SER A 164 17.91 -19.93 7.65
N ILE A 165 18.15 -19.00 6.71
CA ILE A 165 19.36 -19.00 5.85
C ILE A 165 20.54 -18.25 6.51
N GLY A 166 20.36 -17.73 7.74
CA GLY A 166 21.41 -17.01 8.46
C GLY A 166 21.50 -15.52 8.12
N VAL A 167 20.52 -14.97 7.40
CA VAL A 167 20.47 -13.55 7.05
C VAL A 167 19.54 -12.81 7.98
N SER A 168 20.06 -11.74 8.59
CA SER A 168 19.26 -10.74 9.29
C SER A 168 18.82 -9.65 8.33
N VAL A 169 17.54 -9.30 8.40
CA VAL A 169 16.91 -8.29 7.55
C VAL A 169 16.57 -7.07 8.39
N THR A 170 16.97 -5.90 7.92
CA THR A 170 16.46 -4.61 8.39
C THR A 170 15.80 -3.91 7.22
N ARG A 171 14.47 -3.75 7.26
CA ARG A 171 13.68 -3.02 6.26
C ARG A 171 13.19 -1.72 6.88
N LYS A 172 13.47 -0.60 6.22
CA LYS A 172 12.90 0.72 6.52
C LYS A 172 11.96 1.09 5.39
N VAL A 173 10.75 1.48 5.71
CA VAL A 173 9.76 1.93 4.74
C VAL A 173 9.42 3.37 5.04
N LEU A 174 9.82 4.28 4.14
CA LEU A 174 9.66 5.72 4.29
C LEU A 174 8.43 6.19 3.53
N ALA A 175 7.62 7.03 4.15
CA ALA A 175 6.41 7.62 3.58
C ALA A 175 6.40 9.15 3.78
N PHE A 176 5.82 9.83 2.78
CA PHE A 176 5.80 11.29 2.68
C PHE A 176 4.37 11.81 2.54
N THR A 177 4.10 13.02 3.03
CA THR A 177 2.79 13.67 2.95
C THR A 177 2.68 14.65 1.78
N GLN A 178 3.80 15.08 1.22
CA GLN A 178 3.84 16.05 0.14
C GLN A 178 3.16 15.48 -1.12
N GLN A 179 2.29 16.24 -1.77
CA GLN A 179 1.40 15.80 -2.87
C GLN A 179 2.13 15.14 -4.05
N ASN A 180 3.39 15.50 -4.31
CA ASN A 180 4.17 14.88 -5.38
C ASN A 180 4.89 13.60 -4.94
N HIS A 181 4.78 13.26 -3.64
CA HIS A 181 5.53 12.19 -2.98
C HIS A 181 4.65 11.30 -2.09
N ASP A 182 3.35 11.48 -2.11
CA ASP A 182 2.36 10.81 -1.26
C ASP A 182 1.77 9.52 -1.86
N SER A 183 2.28 9.12 -3.03
CA SER A 183 1.80 7.98 -3.82
C SER A 183 2.85 6.88 -3.97
N TYR A 184 3.89 6.87 -3.16
CA TYR A 184 4.91 5.82 -3.10
C TYR A 184 5.49 5.66 -1.70
N PHE A 185 6.09 4.50 -1.46
CA PHE A 185 6.99 4.22 -0.34
C PHE A 185 8.40 3.98 -0.84
N ILE A 186 9.41 4.39 -0.08
CA ILE A 186 10.79 3.98 -0.31
C ILE A 186 11.14 2.87 0.68
N ASN A 187 11.47 1.70 0.14
CA ASN A 187 11.96 0.56 0.88
C ASN A 187 13.48 0.57 0.87
N ASP A 188 14.10 0.73 2.03
CA ASP A 188 15.54 0.69 2.24
C ASP A 188 15.88 -0.55 3.08
N ILE A 189 16.49 -1.54 2.45
CA ILE A 189 16.68 -2.87 3.00
C ILE A 189 18.16 -3.18 3.11
N VAL A 190 18.57 -3.58 4.31
CA VAL A 190 19.92 -4.11 4.58
C VAL A 190 19.79 -5.59 4.92
N LEU A 191 20.55 -6.40 4.21
CA LEU A 191 20.66 -7.86 4.38
C LEU A 191 22.06 -8.18 4.89
N THR A 192 22.17 -8.75 6.10
CA THR A 192 23.44 -9.07 6.73
C THR A 192 23.54 -10.57 6.98
N ASN A 193 24.63 -11.22 6.54
CA ASN A 193 24.94 -12.60 6.89
C ASN A 193 25.41 -12.66 8.36
N THR A 194 24.47 -12.77 9.30
CA THR A 194 24.75 -12.86 10.74
C THR A 194 24.96 -14.30 11.22
N GLY A 195 24.65 -15.27 10.37
CA GLY A 195 24.64 -16.68 10.73
C GLY A 195 23.53 -17.09 11.70
N ILE A 196 22.62 -16.18 12.13
CA ILE A 196 21.52 -16.51 13.05
C ILE A 196 20.49 -17.35 12.31
N ILE A 197 20.28 -18.60 12.75
CA ILE A 197 19.51 -19.61 12.00
C ILE A 197 18.16 -20.00 12.63
N ASN A 198 17.84 -19.51 13.81
CA ASN A 198 16.60 -19.83 14.51
C ASN A 198 16.13 -18.72 15.45
N ALA A 199 14.96 -18.92 16.07
CA ALA A 199 14.36 -17.97 16.99
C ALA A 199 15.12 -17.85 18.32
N GLU A 200 15.88 -18.85 18.70
CA GLU A 200 16.70 -18.90 19.90
C GLU A 200 18.00 -18.08 19.77
N GLY A 201 18.31 -17.63 18.54
CA GLY A 201 19.51 -16.84 18.25
C GLY A 201 20.78 -17.69 18.10
N GLU A 202 20.63 -18.99 17.86
CA GLU A 202 21.77 -19.84 17.55
C GLU A 202 22.40 -19.43 16.22
N THR A 203 23.73 -19.46 16.16
CA THR A 203 24.51 -19.04 15.01
C THR A 203 25.23 -20.20 14.35
N TYR A 204 25.24 -20.19 13.01
CA TYR A 204 26.06 -21.03 12.17
C TYR A 204 26.72 -20.17 11.09
N GLU A 205 28.01 -19.97 11.19
CA GLU A 205 28.79 -19.16 10.25
C GLU A 205 29.09 -19.96 8.98
N GLN A 206 28.63 -19.47 7.83
CA GLN A 206 29.00 -19.98 6.51
C GLN A 206 28.92 -18.86 5.48
N THR A 207 29.72 -18.96 4.43
CA THR A 207 29.61 -18.09 3.27
C THR A 207 28.35 -18.43 2.49
N LEU A 208 27.57 -17.43 2.14
CA LEU A 208 26.42 -17.57 1.24
C LEU A 208 26.89 -17.33 -0.20
N GLU A 209 26.99 -18.42 -0.95
CA GLU A 209 27.41 -18.39 -2.35
C GLU A 209 26.22 -18.16 -3.27
N GLU A 210 26.45 -17.42 -4.38
CA GLU A 210 25.42 -17.11 -5.36
C GLU A 210 24.11 -16.64 -4.69
N PHE A 211 24.26 -15.70 -3.75
CA PHE A 211 23.14 -15.20 -2.95
C PHE A 211 22.28 -14.25 -3.76
N TRP A 212 20.96 -14.46 -3.69
CA TRP A 212 19.94 -13.64 -4.32
C TRP A 212 18.89 -13.18 -3.32
N ALA A 213 18.40 -11.94 -3.51
CA ALA A 213 17.20 -11.42 -2.89
C ALA A 213 16.16 -11.16 -3.99
N TYR A 214 14.92 -11.62 -3.81
CA TYR A 214 13.87 -11.55 -4.81
C TYR A 214 12.60 -10.97 -4.21
N PHE A 215 12.16 -9.83 -4.74
CA PHE A 215 10.93 -9.16 -4.38
C PHE A 215 9.92 -9.34 -5.50
N PHE A 216 8.69 -9.72 -5.17
CA PHE A 216 7.66 -9.87 -6.19
C PHE A 216 6.28 -9.55 -5.66
N TYR A 217 5.40 -9.22 -6.59
CA TYR A 217 4.07 -8.69 -6.34
C TYR A 217 3.05 -9.44 -7.19
N ARG A 218 1.85 -9.57 -6.64
CA ARG A 218 0.65 -9.87 -7.41
C ARG A 218 -0.29 -8.69 -7.26
N PHE A 219 -0.44 -7.92 -8.31
CA PHE A 219 -1.39 -6.83 -8.35
C PHE A 219 -2.76 -7.33 -8.79
N ALA A 220 -3.81 -6.85 -8.14
CA ALA A 220 -5.19 -7.06 -8.50
C ALA A 220 -5.90 -5.71 -8.35
N PHE A 221 -6.08 -5.03 -9.45
CA PHE A 221 -6.70 -3.72 -9.49
C PHE A 221 -8.20 -3.90 -9.31
N ALA A 222 -8.62 -3.87 -8.06
CA ALA A 222 -10.01 -3.90 -7.74
C ALA A 222 -10.72 -2.69 -8.36
N GLY A 223 -11.80 -2.95 -9.02
CA GLY A 223 -12.83 -1.94 -9.22
C GLY A 223 -13.31 -1.49 -7.86
N VAL A 224 -14.21 -0.58 -7.80
CA VAL A 224 -14.85 -0.19 -6.56
C VAL A 224 -15.87 -1.25 -6.16
N THR A 225 -15.96 -1.53 -4.88
CA THR A 225 -16.65 -2.69 -4.38
C THR A 225 -18.02 -2.45 -3.85
N SER A 226 -18.63 -3.53 -3.52
CA SER A 226 -19.64 -3.86 -2.53
C SER A 226 -21.06 -3.42 -2.76
N SER A 227 -21.38 -2.58 -3.71
CA SER A 227 -22.76 -2.16 -3.92
C SER A 227 -23.13 -2.02 -5.40
N GLY A 228 -22.91 -3.07 -6.17
CA GLY A 228 -23.29 -3.08 -7.59
C GLY A 228 -22.15 -2.73 -8.55
N PHE A 229 -20.99 -2.35 -8.05
CA PHE A 229 -19.85 -1.90 -8.85
C PHE A 229 -18.78 -2.98 -9.04
N GLY A 230 -19.10 -4.19 -8.77
CA GLY A 230 -18.18 -5.30 -8.65
C GLY A 230 -17.54 -5.35 -7.28
N SER A 231 -17.30 -6.52 -6.76
CA SER A 231 -16.53 -6.64 -5.55
C SER A 231 -15.06 -6.72 -5.93
N THR A 232 -14.19 -6.19 -5.10
CA THR A 232 -12.75 -6.42 -5.18
C THR A 232 -12.41 -7.88 -5.31
N TRP A 233 -13.28 -8.75 -4.82
CA TRP A 233 -13.09 -10.17 -4.67
C TRP A 233 -13.98 -11.02 -5.53
N GLY A 234 -15.04 -10.51 -6.05
CA GLY A 234 -16.01 -11.24 -6.83
C GLY A 234 -16.07 -10.80 -8.28
N ALA A 235 -15.23 -9.88 -8.67
CA ALA A 235 -15.10 -9.49 -10.06
C ALA A 235 -14.15 -10.47 -10.75
N PHE A 236 -14.67 -11.31 -11.57
CA PHE A 236 -14.02 -12.45 -12.22
C PHE A 236 -12.53 -12.28 -12.49
N SER A 237 -12.18 -11.45 -13.45
CA SER A 237 -10.83 -11.31 -13.93
C SER A 237 -9.97 -10.32 -13.14
N SER A 238 -10.58 -9.46 -12.33
CA SER A 238 -9.85 -8.57 -11.42
C SER A 238 -9.56 -9.23 -10.07
N GLU A 239 -10.32 -10.26 -9.71
CA GLU A 239 -10.01 -11.10 -8.56
C GLU A 239 -8.67 -11.79 -8.82
N TRP A 240 -7.79 -11.81 -7.84
CA TRP A 240 -6.49 -12.44 -7.95
C TRP A 240 -5.54 -11.84 -9.00
N GLY A 241 -5.92 -10.78 -9.68
CA GLY A 241 -5.11 -10.15 -10.71
C GLY A 241 -5.13 -10.85 -12.06
N ALA A 242 -6.19 -11.60 -12.38
CA ALA A 242 -6.29 -12.34 -13.63
C ALA A 242 -6.22 -11.44 -14.88
N SER A 243 -6.73 -10.21 -14.80
CA SER A 243 -6.65 -9.22 -15.88
C SER A 243 -5.48 -8.25 -15.72
N THR A 244 -4.52 -8.54 -14.84
CA THR A 244 -3.35 -7.69 -14.64
C THR A 244 -2.35 -7.90 -15.75
N LEU A 245 -1.96 -6.81 -16.41
CA LEU A 245 -0.84 -6.75 -17.34
C LEU A 245 0.38 -6.17 -16.64
N ASN A 246 1.58 -6.64 -17.02
CA ASN A 246 2.83 -6.16 -16.47
C ASN A 246 3.75 -5.71 -17.59
N TYR A 247 4.42 -4.59 -17.40
CA TYR A 247 5.42 -4.04 -18.31
C TYR A 247 6.69 -3.71 -17.54
N GLU A 248 7.79 -4.22 -18.03
CA GLU A 248 9.13 -3.99 -17.52
C GLU A 248 9.86 -2.94 -18.33
N PHE A 249 10.65 -2.10 -17.69
CA PHE A 249 11.44 -1.06 -18.34
C PHE A 249 12.83 -0.94 -17.70
N GLY A 250 13.76 -0.35 -18.45
CA GLY A 250 15.06 0.04 -17.93
C GLY A 250 15.96 -1.12 -17.53
N THR A 251 16.09 -2.12 -18.40
CA THR A 251 16.90 -3.33 -18.16
C THR A 251 18.39 -3.15 -18.49
N THR A 252 18.82 -1.93 -18.86
CA THR A 252 20.20 -1.62 -19.21
C THR A 252 20.81 -0.63 -18.22
N ALA A 253 22.16 -0.60 -18.17
CA ALA A 253 22.89 0.31 -17.29
C ALA A 253 22.61 1.80 -17.56
N ASP A 254 22.20 2.15 -18.76
CA ASP A 254 21.91 3.53 -19.16
C ASP A 254 20.47 3.95 -18.86
N ALA A 255 19.66 3.03 -18.32
CA ALA A 255 18.26 3.31 -18.05
C ALA A 255 18.09 4.32 -16.90
N GLU A 256 17.27 5.32 -17.13
CA GLU A 256 16.93 6.32 -16.10
C GLU A 256 16.19 5.68 -14.93
N LEU A 257 15.26 4.79 -15.24
CA LEU A 257 14.47 4.00 -14.28
C LEU A 257 14.67 2.51 -14.58
N ARG A 258 14.63 1.69 -13.52
CA ARG A 258 14.78 0.24 -13.62
C ARG A 258 13.69 -0.41 -12.78
N GLY A 259 12.70 -0.98 -13.43
CA GLY A 259 11.56 -1.49 -12.71
C GLY A 259 10.45 -1.98 -13.63
N PHE A 260 9.27 -2.05 -13.07
CA PHE A 260 8.07 -2.47 -13.78
C PHE A 260 6.85 -1.72 -13.26
N TYR A 261 5.80 -1.70 -14.05
CA TYR A 261 4.47 -1.36 -13.60
C TYR A 261 3.45 -2.35 -14.13
N SER A 262 2.35 -2.42 -13.44
CA SER A 262 1.21 -3.26 -13.76
C SER A 262 -0.06 -2.43 -13.78
N TRP A 263 -1.04 -2.84 -14.58
CA TRP A 263 -2.33 -2.16 -14.66
C TRP A 263 -3.44 -3.17 -14.96
N TYR A 264 -4.67 -2.72 -14.86
CA TYR A 264 -5.82 -3.50 -15.26
C TYR A 264 -5.94 -3.55 -16.78
N GLY A 265 -5.71 -4.71 -17.37
CA GLY A 265 -5.83 -4.93 -18.81
C GLY A 265 -7.29 -5.12 -19.23
N PRO A 266 -7.65 -4.68 -20.44
CA PRO A 266 -9.01 -4.83 -20.91
C PRO A 266 -9.32 -6.27 -21.27
N ASN A 267 -10.56 -6.59 -21.11
CA ASN A 267 -11.17 -7.74 -21.72
C ASN A 267 -12.30 -7.30 -22.63
N GLU A 268 -11.94 -6.81 -23.82
CA GLU A 268 -12.92 -6.33 -24.80
C GLU A 268 -13.85 -7.44 -25.33
N GLU A 269 -13.49 -8.70 -25.15
CA GLU A 269 -14.23 -9.84 -25.65
C GLU A 269 -15.23 -10.43 -24.63
N ARG A 270 -15.20 -9.94 -23.40
CA ARG A 270 -16.18 -10.26 -22.37
C ARG A 270 -16.83 -9.02 -21.77
N PRO A 271 -17.65 -8.30 -22.49
CA PRO A 271 -18.41 -7.20 -21.91
C PRO A 271 -19.53 -7.72 -21.00
N ILE A 272 -19.25 -8.73 -20.19
CA ILE A 272 -20.24 -9.39 -19.34
C ILE A 272 -20.42 -8.65 -18.02
N SER A 273 -19.39 -7.89 -17.61
CA SER A 273 -19.47 -7.04 -16.44
C SER A 273 -18.53 -5.84 -16.59
N TYR A 274 -18.86 -4.76 -15.96
CA TYR A 274 -18.03 -3.56 -15.87
C TYR A 274 -16.64 -3.86 -15.27
N ALA A 275 -16.51 -4.90 -14.50
CA ALA A 275 -15.23 -5.37 -13.95
C ALA A 275 -14.27 -5.91 -15.01
N GLU A 276 -14.73 -6.14 -16.22
CA GLU A 276 -13.94 -6.68 -17.33
C GLU A 276 -13.73 -5.68 -18.47
N ASP A 277 -14.20 -4.44 -18.31
CA ASP A 277 -14.00 -3.36 -19.24
C ASP A 277 -12.84 -2.44 -18.81
N TRP A 278 -12.23 -1.73 -19.74
CA TRP A 278 -11.16 -0.76 -19.48
C TRP A 278 -11.55 0.23 -18.38
N GLY A 279 -10.72 0.27 -17.32
CA GLY A 279 -10.93 1.16 -16.20
C GLY A 279 -12.08 0.76 -15.27
N CYS A 280 -12.71 -0.41 -15.46
CA CYS A 280 -13.86 -0.87 -14.66
C CYS A 280 -14.92 0.22 -14.48
N PRO A 281 -15.58 0.70 -15.54
CA PRO A 281 -16.58 1.76 -15.41
C PRO A 281 -17.85 1.24 -14.74
N ASN A 282 -18.50 2.08 -13.93
CA ASN A 282 -19.79 1.76 -13.33
C ASN A 282 -20.91 1.81 -14.37
N HIS A 283 -21.22 0.69 -14.96
CA HIS A 283 -22.27 0.54 -15.98
C HIS A 283 -23.69 0.76 -15.44
N GLU A 284 -23.89 0.62 -14.13
CA GLU A 284 -25.22 0.64 -13.53
C GLU A 284 -25.65 2.02 -13.06
N GLU A 285 -24.72 2.88 -12.65
CA GLU A 285 -25.05 4.15 -12.00
C GLU A 285 -24.63 5.38 -12.81
N ASP A 286 -23.34 5.65 -12.91
CA ASP A 286 -22.83 6.95 -13.39
C ASP A 286 -21.62 6.86 -14.32
N GLY A 287 -21.15 5.65 -14.59
CA GLY A 287 -19.98 5.39 -15.43
C GLY A 287 -18.63 5.70 -14.77
N LEU A 288 -18.60 5.98 -13.47
CA LEU A 288 -17.34 6.23 -12.75
C LEU A 288 -16.27 5.19 -13.12
N ILE A 289 -15.09 5.65 -13.51
CA ILE A 289 -13.95 4.79 -13.80
C ILE A 289 -13.34 4.34 -12.47
N GLY A 290 -13.49 3.06 -12.12
CA GLY A 290 -13.06 2.52 -10.82
C GLY A 290 -11.62 2.06 -10.76
N SER A 291 -11.02 1.69 -11.89
CA SER A 291 -9.69 1.09 -11.95
C SER A 291 -8.83 1.62 -13.11
N ALA A 292 -8.54 2.91 -13.11
CA ALA A 292 -7.54 3.53 -13.98
C ALA A 292 -6.22 3.73 -13.22
N LYS A 293 -5.72 2.66 -12.60
CA LYS A 293 -4.57 2.65 -11.70
C LYS A 293 -3.42 1.87 -12.30
N TYR A 294 -2.21 2.31 -11.98
CA TYR A 294 -0.94 1.66 -12.28
C TYR A 294 -0.15 1.51 -10.99
N ALA A 295 0.43 0.34 -10.76
CA ALA A 295 1.21 0.03 -9.57
C ALA A 295 2.46 -0.75 -9.93
N GLY A 296 3.50 -0.66 -9.12
CA GLY A 296 4.73 -1.42 -9.34
C GLY A 296 5.89 -0.90 -8.51
N ALA A 297 7.10 -1.22 -8.95
CA ALA A 297 8.32 -0.86 -8.24
C ALA A 297 9.44 -0.42 -9.19
N THR A 298 10.31 0.47 -8.70
CA THR A 298 11.52 0.90 -9.40
C THR A 298 12.73 0.86 -8.46
N THR A 299 13.85 0.33 -8.96
CA THR A 299 15.10 0.24 -8.21
C THR A 299 15.80 1.60 -8.15
N LEU A 300 16.11 2.05 -6.94
CA LEU A 300 16.84 3.30 -6.68
C LEU A 300 18.32 3.03 -6.43
N PHE A 301 18.62 1.95 -5.70
CA PHE A 301 19.98 1.57 -5.36
C PHE A 301 20.08 0.06 -5.12
N ALA A 302 21.19 -0.52 -5.52
CA ALA A 302 21.61 -1.85 -5.07
C ALA A 302 23.14 -1.88 -4.94
N SER A 303 23.65 -2.42 -3.84
CA SER A 303 25.10 -2.55 -3.62
C SER A 303 25.76 -3.31 -4.77
N ILE A 304 26.90 -2.82 -5.25
CA ILE A 304 27.69 -3.53 -6.26
C ILE A 304 28.35 -4.80 -5.69
N GLY A 305 28.45 -4.90 -4.39
CA GLY A 305 29.01 -6.03 -3.64
C GLY A 305 28.87 -5.82 -2.14
N PRO A 306 29.38 -6.77 -1.31
CA PRO A 306 29.31 -6.68 0.13
C PRO A 306 29.95 -5.38 0.66
N ASP A 307 29.29 -4.80 1.68
CA ASP A 307 29.69 -3.58 2.40
C ASP A 307 29.93 -2.32 1.52
N ARG A 308 29.46 -2.37 0.27
CA ARG A 308 29.56 -1.26 -0.68
C ARG A 308 28.24 -0.50 -0.74
N PHE A 309 27.90 0.20 0.35
CA PHE A 309 26.70 1.05 0.48
C PHE A 309 26.85 2.41 -0.21
N ASP A 310 28.02 2.70 -0.73
CA ASP A 310 28.41 3.93 -1.43
C ASP A 310 28.34 3.81 -2.97
N VAL A 311 28.27 2.58 -3.51
CA VAL A 311 28.32 2.35 -4.94
C VAL A 311 27.12 1.54 -5.41
N ASN A 312 26.29 2.17 -6.25
CA ASN A 312 25.18 1.53 -6.90
C ASN A 312 25.63 0.66 -8.08
N ASP A 313 25.14 -0.58 -8.16
CA ASP A 313 25.25 -1.42 -9.35
C ASP A 313 24.12 -1.02 -10.34
N PRO A 314 24.45 -0.40 -11.48
CA PRO A 314 23.45 0.02 -12.44
C PRO A 314 22.78 -1.15 -13.18
N LEU A 315 23.34 -2.36 -13.10
CA LEU A 315 22.80 -3.56 -13.72
C LEU A 315 21.77 -4.30 -12.86
N GLN A 316 21.60 -3.88 -11.61
CA GLN A 316 20.56 -4.44 -10.74
C GLN A 316 19.20 -3.73 -10.96
N PRO A 317 18.08 -4.48 -10.90
CA PRO A 317 17.98 -5.92 -10.70
C PRO A 317 18.51 -6.69 -11.92
N LYS A 318 19.13 -7.85 -11.69
CA LYS A 318 19.61 -8.71 -12.79
C LYS A 318 18.56 -9.71 -13.26
N THR A 319 17.51 -9.89 -12.50
CA THR A 319 16.35 -10.68 -12.90
C THR A 319 15.11 -9.81 -12.84
N THR A 320 14.31 -9.86 -13.88
CA THR A 320 12.92 -9.42 -13.87
C THR A 320 12.11 -10.50 -14.55
N ALA A 321 11.14 -11.04 -13.84
CA ALA A 321 10.39 -12.19 -14.29
C ALA A 321 8.92 -12.05 -13.92
N TYR A 322 8.06 -12.58 -14.78
CA TYR A 322 6.65 -12.77 -14.51
C TYR A 322 6.32 -14.26 -14.60
N VAL A 323 5.41 -14.69 -13.76
CA VAL A 323 5.01 -16.10 -13.67
C VAL A 323 3.53 -16.20 -13.35
N SER A 324 2.87 -17.22 -13.90
CA SER A 324 1.50 -17.52 -13.52
C SER A 324 1.40 -17.73 -12.01
N SER A 325 0.43 -17.09 -11.40
CA SER A 325 0.15 -17.24 -9.98
C SER A 325 -0.38 -18.63 -9.63
N ASP A 326 -0.84 -19.41 -10.62
CA ASP A 326 -1.25 -20.80 -10.46
C ASP A 326 -0.09 -21.79 -10.61
N ASP A 327 1.12 -21.33 -10.94
CA ASP A 327 2.30 -22.19 -10.87
C ASP A 327 2.49 -22.72 -9.45
N GLU A 328 2.82 -23.99 -9.32
CA GLU A 328 2.99 -24.64 -8.01
C GLU A 328 4.03 -23.92 -7.14
N VAL A 329 5.08 -23.37 -7.74
CA VAL A 329 6.14 -22.63 -7.03
C VAL A 329 5.56 -21.40 -6.33
N MET A 330 4.56 -20.77 -6.95
CA MET A 330 3.90 -19.57 -6.45
C MET A 330 2.72 -19.89 -5.53
N ASN A 331 2.05 -21.02 -5.76
CA ASN A 331 0.76 -21.30 -5.14
C ASN A 331 0.83 -22.28 -3.97
N ALA A 332 1.90 -23.06 -3.86
CA ALA A 332 2.02 -24.07 -2.81
C ALA A 332 2.62 -23.50 -1.52
N SER A 333 2.09 -23.96 -0.38
CA SER A 333 2.79 -23.88 0.91
C SER A 333 3.95 -24.88 0.88
N VAL A 334 5.15 -24.39 0.56
CA VAL A 334 6.29 -25.27 0.30
C VAL A 334 7.21 -25.33 1.49
N SER A 335 7.64 -26.56 1.83
CA SER A 335 8.68 -26.78 2.83
C SER A 335 10.02 -26.22 2.36
N GLN A 336 10.70 -25.47 3.22
CA GLN A 336 12.09 -25.01 3.01
C GLN A 336 13.11 -26.15 2.90
N PHE A 337 12.70 -27.38 3.11
CA PHE A 337 13.52 -28.58 3.02
C PHE A 337 13.31 -29.38 1.72
N ASP A 338 12.32 -28.98 0.90
CA ASP A 338 12.09 -29.60 -0.40
C ASP A 338 13.03 -29.02 -1.47
N GLU A 339 14.05 -29.78 -1.82
CA GLU A 339 15.08 -29.34 -2.77
C GLU A 339 14.55 -29.07 -4.18
N ASN A 340 13.52 -29.79 -4.63
CA ASN A 340 12.95 -29.54 -5.95
C ASN A 340 12.24 -28.17 -6.01
N PHE A 341 11.43 -27.88 -5.00
CA PHE A 341 10.77 -26.57 -4.93
C PHE A 341 11.76 -25.45 -4.69
N MET A 342 12.75 -25.64 -3.81
CA MET A 342 13.78 -24.64 -3.58
C MET A 342 14.58 -24.38 -4.87
N GLY A 343 14.90 -25.41 -5.63
CA GLY A 343 15.55 -25.29 -6.93
C GLY A 343 14.73 -24.47 -7.94
N ARG A 344 13.44 -24.73 -8.03
CA ARG A 344 12.54 -23.97 -8.90
C ARG A 344 12.39 -22.50 -8.46
N ARG A 345 12.26 -22.23 -7.16
CA ARG A 345 12.23 -20.86 -6.62
C ARG A 345 13.53 -20.13 -6.92
N TYR A 346 14.65 -20.78 -6.69
CA TYR A 346 15.96 -20.19 -6.98
C TYR A 346 16.13 -19.86 -8.47
N MET A 347 15.64 -20.70 -9.34
CA MET A 347 15.64 -20.45 -10.78
C MET A 347 14.87 -19.16 -11.11
N PHE A 348 13.67 -18.96 -10.58
CA PHE A 348 12.94 -17.71 -10.77
C PHE A 348 13.70 -16.47 -10.28
N MET A 349 14.42 -16.59 -9.16
CA MET A 349 15.19 -15.49 -8.59
C MET A 349 16.37 -15.08 -9.48
N SER A 350 16.90 -16.02 -10.29
CA SER A 350 18.19 -15.89 -10.97
C SER A 350 18.12 -16.09 -12.50
N GLU A 351 16.95 -16.22 -13.09
CA GLU A 351 16.80 -16.55 -14.52
C GLU A 351 17.15 -15.40 -15.49
N GLY A 352 17.30 -14.18 -14.97
CA GLY A 352 17.62 -13.02 -15.77
C GLY A 352 16.37 -12.25 -16.25
N HIS A 353 16.59 -11.38 -17.23
CA HIS A 353 15.48 -10.66 -17.87
C HIS A 353 14.81 -11.55 -18.91
N LEU A 354 13.51 -11.62 -18.87
CA LEU A 354 12.75 -12.35 -19.88
C LEU A 354 12.84 -11.64 -21.25
N PRO A 355 12.82 -12.38 -22.35
CA PRO A 355 12.99 -11.80 -23.70
C PRO A 355 11.82 -10.92 -24.14
N GLN A 356 10.67 -11.07 -23.50
CA GLN A 356 9.46 -10.29 -23.73
C GLN A 356 8.87 -9.89 -22.39
N THR A 357 8.26 -8.73 -22.31
CA THR A 357 7.42 -8.35 -21.16
C THR A 357 6.12 -9.14 -21.18
N HIS A 358 5.44 -9.20 -20.04
CA HIS A 358 4.17 -9.92 -19.93
C HIS A 358 3.14 -9.39 -20.95
N VAL A 359 3.00 -8.08 -21.07
CA VAL A 359 2.05 -7.48 -22.03
C VAL A 359 2.40 -7.77 -23.49
N GLU A 360 3.69 -7.86 -23.82
CA GLU A 360 4.10 -8.25 -25.17
C GLU A 360 3.78 -9.71 -25.49
N GLU A 361 3.91 -10.59 -24.51
CA GLU A 361 3.58 -12.01 -24.69
C GLU A 361 2.07 -12.26 -24.76
N VAL A 362 1.31 -11.65 -23.86
CA VAL A 362 -0.16 -11.86 -23.83
C VAL A 362 -0.88 -11.04 -24.90
N GLY A 363 -0.37 -9.88 -25.23
CA GLY A 363 -1.00 -8.90 -26.11
C GLY A 363 -2.18 -8.21 -25.43
N GLU A 364 -2.27 -6.90 -25.59
CA GLU A 364 -3.43 -6.13 -25.15
C GLU A 364 -4.68 -6.51 -25.94
N GLY A 365 -5.84 -6.48 -25.27
CA GLY A 365 -7.13 -6.77 -25.90
C GLY A 365 -7.41 -8.23 -26.21
N ASN A 366 -6.42 -9.12 -26.11
CA ASN A 366 -6.59 -10.55 -26.32
C ASN A 366 -6.85 -11.34 -25.05
N TYR A 367 -7.14 -10.66 -24.01
CA TYR A 367 -7.43 -11.22 -22.72
C TYR A 367 -8.92 -11.55 -22.63
N PRO A 368 -9.38 -12.67 -22.24
CA PRO A 368 -8.87 -13.95 -21.77
C PRO A 368 -9.13 -15.14 -22.69
N GLU A 369 -9.62 -14.98 -23.90
CA GLU A 369 -10.11 -16.11 -24.70
C GLU A 369 -9.02 -17.11 -25.08
N THR A 370 -7.81 -16.61 -25.20
CA THR A 370 -6.65 -17.44 -25.45
C THR A 370 -6.06 -18.06 -24.19
N LEU A 371 -6.61 -17.75 -23.04
CA LEU A 371 -5.94 -17.89 -21.79
C LEU A 371 -5.95 -19.26 -21.20
N ALA A 372 -7.13 -19.79 -21.02
CA ALA A 372 -7.30 -20.98 -20.19
C ALA A 372 -6.79 -22.26 -20.88
N THR A 373 -6.55 -22.24 -22.18
CA THR A 373 -6.29 -23.45 -22.95
C THR A 373 -4.95 -23.50 -23.66
N THR A 374 -4.26 -22.38 -23.89
CA THR A 374 -3.10 -22.37 -24.77
C THR A 374 -1.84 -21.73 -24.21
N ASN A 375 -1.92 -20.85 -23.22
CA ASN A 375 -0.77 -20.24 -22.56
C ASN A 375 -0.95 -20.17 -21.04
N PRO A 376 -0.17 -20.93 -20.25
CA PRO A 376 -0.26 -20.92 -18.78
C PRO A 376 0.04 -19.56 -18.15
N LEU A 377 0.83 -18.70 -18.80
CA LEU A 377 1.15 -17.34 -18.34
C LEU A 377 -0.06 -16.40 -18.43
N ARG A 378 -1.05 -16.80 -19.19
CA ARG A 378 -2.34 -16.14 -19.33
C ARG A 378 -3.40 -16.77 -18.46
N ASN A 379 -3.05 -17.50 -17.43
CA ASN A 379 -4.01 -18.19 -16.62
C ASN A 379 -5.00 -17.25 -15.98
N ALA A 380 -6.24 -17.40 -16.35
CA ALA A 380 -7.33 -16.55 -15.90
C ALA A 380 -7.67 -16.70 -14.41
N GLY A 381 -7.30 -17.81 -13.78
CA GLY A 381 -7.72 -18.13 -12.41
C GLY A 381 -6.97 -17.34 -11.34
N GLY A 382 -5.66 -17.35 -11.43
CA GLY A 382 -4.77 -16.84 -10.38
C GLY A 382 -4.04 -15.54 -10.69
N GLY A 383 -4.11 -15.04 -11.92
CA GLY A 383 -3.36 -13.87 -12.36
C GLY A 383 -1.87 -14.13 -12.56
N THR A 384 -1.10 -13.07 -12.61
CA THR A 384 0.34 -13.11 -12.89
C THR A 384 1.09 -12.31 -11.83
N SER A 385 2.14 -12.92 -11.27
CA SER A 385 3.07 -12.24 -10.37
C SER A 385 4.25 -11.70 -11.17
N GLN A 386 4.74 -10.51 -10.80
CA GLN A 386 5.91 -9.85 -11.37
C GLN A 386 6.95 -9.61 -10.28
N GLY A 387 8.22 -9.90 -10.54
CA GLY A 387 9.27 -9.79 -9.55
C GLY A 387 10.59 -9.25 -10.06
N GLN A 388 11.45 -8.87 -9.12
CA GLN A 388 12.80 -8.36 -9.32
C GLN A 388 13.80 -9.10 -8.45
N GLY A 389 14.87 -9.63 -9.07
CA GLY A 389 15.95 -10.36 -8.42
C GLY A 389 17.24 -9.56 -8.39
N PHE A 390 17.84 -9.47 -7.20
CA PHE A 390 19.08 -8.78 -6.92
C PHE A 390 20.15 -9.80 -6.54
N GLY A 391 21.19 -9.87 -7.32
CA GLY A 391 22.29 -10.85 -7.16
C GLY A 391 23.10 -11.03 -8.46
N PRO A 392 23.93 -12.08 -8.56
CA PRO A 392 24.38 -12.86 -7.41
C PRO A 392 25.39 -12.10 -6.54
N TYR A 393 25.37 -12.37 -5.25
CA TYR A 393 26.38 -11.90 -4.30
C TYR A 393 27.07 -13.09 -3.63
N THR A 394 28.28 -12.87 -3.14
CA THR A 394 28.92 -13.77 -2.17
C THR A 394 29.02 -13.03 -0.86
N LEU A 395 28.38 -13.54 0.19
CA LEU A 395 28.35 -12.91 1.51
C LEU A 395 29.12 -13.79 2.51
N GLU A 396 30.29 -13.33 2.94
CA GLU A 396 31.01 -13.93 4.07
C GLU A 396 30.27 -13.63 5.39
N PRO A 397 30.52 -14.36 6.48
CA PRO A 397 29.94 -14.04 7.77
C PRO A 397 30.25 -12.59 8.20
N GLY A 398 29.22 -11.82 8.47
CA GLY A 398 29.29 -10.40 8.81
C GLY A 398 29.05 -9.45 7.64
N ASP A 399 29.19 -9.89 6.40
CA ASP A 399 28.97 -9.07 5.21
C ASP A 399 27.52 -8.61 5.07
N SER A 400 27.34 -7.43 4.50
CA SER A 400 26.03 -6.83 4.29
C SER A 400 25.88 -6.29 2.86
N ILE A 401 24.66 -6.34 2.33
CA ILE A 401 24.27 -5.61 1.12
C ILE A 401 23.07 -4.72 1.40
N ARG A 402 22.93 -3.63 0.63
CA ARG A 402 21.80 -2.71 0.69
C ARG A 402 21.07 -2.68 -0.65
N ILE A 403 19.76 -2.76 -0.60
CA ILE A 403 18.86 -2.64 -1.73
C ILE A 403 17.82 -1.57 -1.39
N VAL A 404 17.63 -0.59 -2.29
CA VAL A 404 16.61 0.45 -2.13
C VAL A 404 15.76 0.48 -3.38
N PHE A 405 14.45 0.41 -3.19
CA PHE A 405 13.49 0.55 -4.27
C PHE A 405 12.29 1.37 -3.80
N ALA A 406 11.63 2.04 -4.75
CA ALA A 406 10.33 2.63 -4.51
C ALA A 406 9.24 1.71 -5.03
N GLU A 407 8.21 1.51 -4.22
CA GLU A 407 6.94 0.92 -4.64
C GLU A 407 5.87 2.01 -4.65
N GLY A 408 5.03 2.04 -5.68
CA GLY A 408 4.10 3.13 -5.85
C GLY A 408 2.85 2.74 -6.61
N VAL A 409 1.82 3.56 -6.41
CA VAL A 409 0.56 3.48 -7.15
C VAL A 409 0.18 4.89 -7.59
N ASN A 410 -0.21 5.04 -8.84
CA ASN A 410 -0.80 6.27 -9.35
C ASN A 410 -1.67 5.94 -10.57
N GLY A 411 -2.33 6.93 -11.13
CA GLY A 411 -3.21 6.75 -12.27
C GLY A 411 -4.04 7.99 -12.57
N LEU A 412 -5.20 7.77 -13.15
CA LEU A 412 -6.16 8.84 -13.37
C LEU A 412 -6.76 9.28 -12.04
N GLY A 413 -6.59 10.55 -11.68
CA GLY A 413 -7.14 11.10 -10.42
C GLY A 413 -8.67 10.98 -10.36
N TRP A 414 -9.20 10.74 -9.17
CA TRP A 414 -10.62 10.41 -8.96
C TRP A 414 -11.62 11.45 -9.53
N PRO A 415 -11.39 12.77 -9.42
CA PRO A 415 -12.27 13.75 -10.08
C PRO A 415 -12.31 13.59 -11.60
N LEU A 416 -11.18 13.20 -12.20
CA LEU A 416 -11.10 12.97 -13.65
C LEU A 416 -11.73 11.64 -14.03
N CYS A 417 -11.60 10.60 -13.21
CA CYS A 417 -12.32 9.33 -13.34
C CYS A 417 -13.83 9.54 -13.40
N ARG A 418 -14.39 10.43 -12.55
CA ARG A 418 -15.81 10.81 -12.60
C ARG A 418 -16.16 11.53 -13.89
N LYS A 419 -15.34 12.51 -14.29
CA LYS A 419 -15.60 13.32 -15.49
C LYS A 419 -15.57 12.47 -16.75
N VAL A 420 -14.52 11.67 -16.92
CA VAL A 420 -14.34 10.79 -18.07
C VAL A 420 -15.44 9.74 -18.11
N GLY A 421 -15.72 9.13 -16.97
CA GLY A 421 -16.77 8.14 -16.83
C GLY A 421 -18.15 8.66 -17.19
N ALA A 422 -18.54 9.85 -16.71
CA ALA A 422 -19.83 10.46 -17.02
C ALA A 422 -20.00 10.75 -18.53
N VAL A 423 -18.93 11.21 -19.20
CA VAL A 423 -18.94 11.40 -20.66
C VAL A 423 -19.13 10.07 -21.38
N TRP A 424 -18.35 9.05 -21.02
CA TRP A 424 -18.48 7.71 -21.58
C TRP A 424 -19.87 7.11 -21.35
N TYR A 425 -20.42 7.24 -20.13
CA TYR A 425 -21.72 6.70 -19.74
C TYR A 425 -22.89 7.31 -20.52
N SER A 426 -22.77 8.58 -20.92
CA SER A 426 -23.79 9.24 -21.76
C SER A 426 -23.94 8.55 -23.11
N TYR A 427 -22.85 8.09 -23.71
CA TYR A 427 -22.88 7.30 -24.94
C TYR A 427 -23.37 5.88 -24.68
N TYR A 428 -22.85 5.24 -23.62
CA TYR A 428 -23.23 3.88 -23.24
C TYR A 428 -24.75 3.74 -23.04
N THR A 429 -25.37 4.70 -22.36
CA THR A 429 -26.83 4.73 -22.09
C THR A 429 -27.65 5.42 -23.19
N SER A 430 -27.01 5.94 -24.22
CA SER A 430 -27.63 6.72 -25.28
C SER A 430 -28.44 7.95 -24.77
N THR A 431 -28.00 8.53 -23.64
CA THR A 431 -28.64 9.71 -23.05
C THR A 431 -28.10 11.04 -23.57
N GLY A 432 -26.98 11.02 -24.29
CA GLY A 432 -26.34 12.19 -24.87
C GLY A 432 -25.09 11.85 -25.68
N THR A 433 -24.58 12.83 -26.41
CA THR A 433 -23.37 12.73 -27.21
C THR A 433 -22.43 13.92 -26.93
N PRO A 434 -21.91 14.05 -25.68
CA PRO A 434 -20.97 15.11 -25.37
C PRO A 434 -19.68 14.97 -26.18
N ASP A 435 -18.93 16.07 -26.33
CA ASP A 435 -17.64 16.03 -27.02
C ASP A 435 -16.66 15.08 -26.32
N LEU A 436 -16.06 14.19 -27.10
CA LEU A 436 -15.03 13.25 -26.65
C LEU A 436 -13.64 13.91 -26.71
N VAL A 437 -13.37 14.82 -25.78
CA VAL A 437 -12.08 15.51 -25.72
C VAL A 437 -11.01 14.55 -25.21
N MET A 438 -10.11 14.13 -26.10
CA MET A 438 -9.00 13.22 -25.83
C MET A 438 -7.95 13.85 -24.89
N PRO A 439 -7.05 13.08 -24.29
CA PRO A 439 -5.99 13.63 -23.44
C PRO A 439 -5.09 14.67 -24.12
N ASP A 440 -4.89 14.57 -25.42
CA ASP A 440 -4.10 15.50 -26.24
C ASP A 440 -4.90 16.76 -26.68
N GLY A 441 -6.17 16.87 -26.27
CA GLY A 441 -7.09 17.96 -26.63
C GLY A 441 -7.79 17.77 -27.98
N SER A 442 -7.50 16.74 -28.74
CA SER A 442 -8.24 16.41 -29.97
C SER A 442 -9.65 15.90 -29.69
N LEU A 443 -10.50 15.84 -30.72
CA LEU A 443 -11.84 15.27 -30.60
C LEU A 443 -11.84 13.82 -31.12
N GLY A 444 -12.23 12.90 -30.24
CA GLY A 444 -12.46 11.51 -30.57
C GLY A 444 -13.81 11.27 -31.24
N SER A 445 -13.95 10.10 -31.86
CA SER A 445 -15.20 9.65 -32.50
C SER A 445 -15.80 8.39 -31.89
N ASP A 446 -15.03 7.71 -31.02
CA ASP A 446 -15.42 6.48 -30.34
C ASP A 446 -15.28 6.65 -28.83
N HIS A 447 -16.33 6.36 -28.08
CA HIS A 447 -16.40 6.58 -26.65
C HIS A 447 -15.56 5.55 -25.85
N ASN A 448 -15.37 4.32 -26.37
CA ASN A 448 -14.50 3.34 -25.73
C ASN A 448 -13.03 3.70 -25.95
N ALA A 449 -12.65 4.14 -27.16
CA ALA A 449 -11.31 4.67 -27.42
C ALA A 449 -11.01 5.91 -26.57
N TYR A 450 -12.00 6.80 -26.39
CA TYR A 450 -11.90 7.95 -25.48
C TYR A 450 -11.61 7.51 -24.02
N LYS A 451 -12.42 6.60 -23.47
CA LYS A 451 -12.22 6.07 -22.11
C LYS A 451 -10.85 5.43 -21.96
N ARG A 452 -10.46 4.57 -22.92
CA ARG A 452 -9.16 3.90 -22.96
C ARG A 452 -8.02 4.89 -22.95
N ALA A 453 -8.01 5.88 -23.82
CA ALA A 453 -6.94 6.87 -23.91
C ALA A 453 -6.74 7.64 -22.59
N TRP A 454 -7.82 7.97 -21.88
CA TRP A 454 -7.71 8.57 -20.56
C TRP A 454 -7.15 7.62 -19.51
N CYS A 455 -7.55 6.35 -19.50
CA CYS A 455 -6.98 5.36 -18.59
C CYS A 455 -5.47 5.15 -18.83
N GLU A 456 -5.05 5.13 -20.10
CA GLU A 456 -3.64 4.94 -20.49
C GLU A 456 -2.72 6.07 -20.00
N THR A 457 -3.21 7.28 -19.75
CA THR A 457 -2.40 8.35 -19.15
C THR A 457 -1.87 8.02 -17.76
N GLY A 458 -2.42 6.99 -17.13
CA GLY A 458 -1.93 6.48 -15.85
C GLY A 458 -0.51 5.92 -15.92
N ALA A 459 -0.06 5.44 -17.09
CA ALA A 459 1.32 5.02 -17.30
C ALA A 459 2.31 6.19 -17.11
N ASP A 460 2.00 7.36 -17.65
CA ASP A 460 2.82 8.56 -17.44
C ASP A 460 2.81 8.97 -15.96
N SER A 461 1.67 8.82 -15.29
CA SER A 461 1.51 9.15 -13.87
C SER A 461 2.39 8.27 -12.98
N ILE A 462 2.43 6.96 -13.20
CA ILE A 462 3.28 6.06 -12.40
C ILE A 462 4.77 6.30 -12.69
N LEU A 463 5.15 6.54 -13.92
CA LEU A 463 6.54 6.89 -14.27
C LEU A 463 6.97 8.22 -13.63
N GLN A 464 6.06 9.20 -13.52
CA GLN A 464 6.34 10.43 -12.78
C GLN A 464 6.55 10.17 -11.29
N VAL A 465 5.77 9.30 -10.68
CA VAL A 465 5.97 8.86 -9.27
C VAL A 465 7.36 8.26 -9.09
N TYR A 466 7.81 7.42 -10.02
CA TYR A 466 9.15 6.82 -9.94
C TYR A 466 10.27 7.85 -10.10
N ARG A 467 10.11 8.84 -10.99
CA ARG A 467 11.06 9.96 -11.11
C ARG A 467 11.10 10.80 -9.84
N SER A 468 9.95 11.08 -9.24
CA SER A 468 9.85 11.77 -7.94
C SER A 468 10.53 10.99 -6.83
N ALA A 469 10.32 9.68 -6.74
CA ALA A 469 10.97 8.83 -5.76
C ALA A 469 12.49 8.79 -5.94
N LYS A 470 12.96 8.70 -7.20
CA LYS A 470 14.38 8.73 -7.53
C LYS A 470 15.02 10.05 -7.13
N ALA A 471 14.42 11.18 -7.52
CA ALA A 471 14.92 12.50 -7.17
C ALA A 471 14.96 12.71 -5.64
N ASN A 472 13.95 12.25 -4.93
CA ASN A 472 13.90 12.29 -3.47
C ASN A 472 15.03 11.47 -2.84
N PHE A 473 15.25 10.26 -3.32
CA PHE A 473 16.36 9.41 -2.85
C PHE A 473 17.73 10.05 -3.14
N GLU A 474 17.95 10.56 -4.36
CA GLU A 474 19.19 11.20 -4.78
C GLU A 474 19.48 12.51 -4.03
N SER A 475 18.45 13.23 -3.60
CA SER A 475 18.57 14.40 -2.73
C SER A 475 18.83 14.06 -1.26
N ASN A 476 18.96 12.78 -0.91
CA ASN A 476 19.04 12.31 0.47
C ASN A 476 17.84 12.74 1.31
N TYR A 477 16.64 12.68 0.72
CA TYR A 477 15.35 12.99 1.33
C TYR A 477 15.20 14.44 1.80
N THR A 478 15.85 15.39 1.13
CA THR A 478 15.77 16.82 1.46
C THR A 478 14.56 17.48 0.79
N LEU A 479 13.40 16.87 0.88
CA LEU A 479 12.18 17.45 0.34
C LEU A 479 11.69 18.61 1.19
N PRO A 480 11.23 19.71 0.56
CA PRO A 480 10.41 20.68 1.25
C PRO A 480 9.16 20.03 1.82
N SER A 481 8.84 20.26 3.08
CA SER A 481 7.62 19.77 3.71
C SER A 481 6.61 20.90 3.85
N ALA A 482 5.32 20.55 3.75
CA ALA A 482 4.25 21.45 4.11
C ALA A 482 4.34 21.83 5.61
N PRO A 483 3.78 22.97 6.03
CA PRO A 483 3.60 23.28 7.45
C PRO A 483 2.88 22.13 8.16
N PRO A 484 3.18 21.84 9.44
CA PRO A 484 2.56 20.72 10.15
C PRO A 484 1.03 20.86 10.20
N ALA A 485 0.31 19.75 10.22
CA ALA A 485 -1.13 19.76 10.43
C ALA A 485 -1.45 20.43 11.79
N PRO A 486 -2.63 21.08 11.94
CA PRO A 486 -3.07 21.57 13.24
C PRO A 486 -3.03 20.45 14.29
N SER A 487 -2.39 20.70 15.42
CA SER A 487 -2.22 19.71 16.50
C SER A 487 -3.53 19.34 17.20
N GLU A 488 -4.54 20.21 17.08
CA GLU A 488 -5.92 19.98 17.54
C GLU A 488 -6.90 20.42 16.46
N PHE A 489 -7.93 19.62 16.21
CA PHE A 489 -9.05 19.94 15.34
C PHE A 489 -10.34 19.49 15.99
N THR A 490 -11.23 20.43 16.30
CA THR A 490 -12.50 20.17 16.98
C THR A 490 -13.68 20.58 16.11
N VAL A 491 -14.64 19.67 15.96
CA VAL A 491 -15.89 19.85 15.23
C VAL A 491 -17.04 19.73 16.22
N THR A 492 -17.90 20.75 16.30
CA THR A 492 -19.03 20.80 17.23
C THR A 492 -20.34 21.01 16.50
N SER A 493 -21.24 20.05 16.62
CA SER A 493 -22.58 20.09 16.07
C SER A 493 -23.48 21.09 16.82
N GLY A 494 -23.99 22.09 16.12
CA GLY A 494 -24.91 23.10 16.67
C GLY A 494 -26.34 22.99 16.13
N GLY A 495 -27.19 23.93 16.55
CA GLY A 495 -28.57 23.98 16.08
C GLY A 495 -28.76 24.64 14.72
N ASP A 496 -27.87 25.55 14.33
CA ASP A 496 -27.92 26.35 13.12
C ASP A 496 -26.61 26.38 12.34
N ARG A 497 -25.55 25.78 12.89
CA ARG A 497 -24.21 25.69 12.30
C ARG A 497 -23.43 24.51 12.85
N ILE A 498 -22.37 24.12 12.17
CA ILE A 498 -21.34 23.25 12.69
C ILE A 498 -20.10 24.11 12.88
N ARG A 499 -19.61 24.17 14.12
CA ARG A 499 -18.43 24.97 14.47
C ARG A 499 -17.16 24.14 14.41
N LEU A 500 -16.17 24.68 13.73
CA LEU A 500 -14.83 24.10 13.61
C LEU A 500 -13.81 25.00 14.28
N THR A 501 -12.93 24.42 15.07
CA THR A 501 -11.81 25.14 15.72
C THR A 501 -10.54 24.32 15.63
N TRP A 502 -9.38 24.99 15.58
CA TRP A 502 -8.09 24.30 15.43
C TRP A 502 -6.94 25.07 16.08
N ALA A 503 -5.85 24.33 16.34
CA ALA A 503 -4.64 24.88 16.94
C ALA A 503 -3.82 25.72 15.92
N ASP A 504 -3.00 26.63 16.44
CA ASP A 504 -2.21 27.59 15.67
C ASP A 504 -0.75 27.15 15.42
N ASN A 505 -0.38 25.92 15.78
CA ASN A 505 1.01 25.44 15.72
C ASN A 505 1.64 25.55 14.33
N ALA A 506 0.87 25.46 13.25
CA ALA A 506 1.38 25.58 11.87
C ALA A 506 1.91 27.00 11.55
N THR A 507 1.44 28.03 12.25
CA THR A 507 1.86 29.43 12.03
C THR A 507 3.32 29.69 12.39
N SER A 508 3.99 28.76 13.07
CA SER A 508 5.43 28.83 13.36
C SER A 508 6.31 28.47 12.17
N ASP A 509 5.76 27.85 11.14
CA ASP A 509 6.49 27.53 9.92
C ASP A 509 6.74 28.83 9.11
N PRO A 510 7.97 29.10 8.64
CA PRO A 510 8.31 30.35 7.96
C PRO A 510 7.62 30.51 6.59
N HIS A 511 7.13 29.44 6.00
CA HIS A 511 6.42 29.42 4.71
C HIS A 511 4.91 29.26 4.85
N PHE A 512 4.40 29.23 6.08
CA PHE A 512 2.97 29.09 6.31
C PHE A 512 2.15 30.19 5.63
N ASP A 513 1.14 29.79 4.86
CA ASP A 513 0.21 30.70 4.17
C ASP A 513 -1.27 30.36 4.42
N GLY A 514 -1.60 29.77 5.56
CA GLY A 514 -2.99 29.63 5.96
C GLY A 514 -3.50 28.20 6.04
N TYR A 515 -4.83 28.12 6.10
CA TYR A 515 -5.57 26.87 6.25
C TYR A 515 -6.62 26.70 5.17
N VAL A 516 -6.92 25.44 4.84
CA VAL A 516 -8.04 25.07 3.98
C VAL A 516 -8.87 23.99 4.65
N ILE A 517 -10.20 24.11 4.58
CA ILE A 517 -11.13 23.12 5.13
C ILE A 517 -11.99 22.56 4.01
N TYR A 518 -12.09 21.24 4.04
CA TYR A 518 -12.98 20.48 3.16
C TYR A 518 -14.05 19.76 3.96
N ARG A 519 -15.18 19.60 3.32
CA ARG A 519 -16.34 18.90 3.85
C ARG A 519 -16.80 17.83 2.86
N SER A 520 -17.23 16.68 3.37
CA SER A 520 -18.06 15.75 2.61
C SER A 520 -19.42 15.58 3.27
N GLU A 521 -20.45 15.26 2.45
CA GLU A 521 -21.80 15.00 2.89
C GLU A 521 -22.16 13.53 2.70
N GLY A 522 -22.68 12.92 3.74
CA GLY A 522 -23.19 11.55 3.75
C GLY A 522 -22.13 10.47 3.88
N ASN A 523 -21.01 10.57 3.18
CA ASN A 523 -19.99 9.54 3.12
C ASN A 523 -18.60 10.07 3.42
N VAL A 524 -17.78 9.22 4.03
CA VAL A 524 -16.34 9.41 4.19
C VAL A 524 -15.62 8.11 3.82
N LYS A 525 -14.46 8.22 3.13
CA LYS A 525 -13.72 7.04 2.66
C LYS A 525 -14.61 6.04 1.88
N ASP A 526 -15.35 6.53 0.93
CA ASP A 526 -16.23 5.76 0.05
C ASP A 526 -16.04 6.27 -1.38
N TYR A 527 -16.22 5.43 -2.37
CA TYR A 527 -16.06 5.82 -3.77
C TYR A 527 -17.00 6.95 -4.20
N ARG A 528 -18.14 7.11 -3.53
CA ARG A 528 -19.11 8.19 -3.75
C ARG A 528 -18.73 9.49 -3.08
N THR A 529 -17.77 9.48 -2.14
CA THR A 529 -17.37 10.67 -1.39
C THR A 529 -16.95 11.80 -2.32
N LYS A 530 -17.50 12.99 -2.05
CA LYS A 530 -17.12 14.24 -2.71
C LYS A 530 -16.68 15.22 -1.64
N TYR A 531 -15.44 15.66 -1.73
CA TYR A 531 -14.89 16.67 -0.83
C TYR A 531 -15.02 18.04 -1.47
N GLU A 532 -15.71 18.95 -0.78
CA GLU A 532 -15.92 20.34 -1.20
C GLU A 532 -15.11 21.27 -0.31
N LYS A 533 -14.32 22.17 -0.91
CA LYS A 533 -13.66 23.23 -0.17
C LYS A 533 -14.70 24.23 0.33
N ILE A 534 -14.82 24.37 1.65
CA ILE A 534 -15.80 25.25 2.28
C ILE A 534 -15.18 26.49 2.93
N PHE A 535 -13.86 26.45 3.18
CA PHE A 535 -13.13 27.55 3.80
C PHE A 535 -11.68 27.58 3.33
N GLU A 536 -11.13 28.77 3.21
CA GLU A 536 -9.70 29.01 3.00
C GLU A 536 -9.33 30.39 3.57
N CYS A 537 -8.16 30.46 4.21
CA CYS A 537 -7.53 31.71 4.60
C CYS A 537 -6.07 31.75 4.13
N ASP A 538 -5.47 32.92 4.13
CA ASP A 538 -4.07 33.15 3.84
C ASP A 538 -3.35 33.80 5.06
N ALA A 539 -2.04 34.00 4.97
CA ALA A 539 -1.24 34.57 6.05
C ALA A 539 -1.69 36.00 6.50
N SER A 540 -2.44 36.72 5.66
CA SER A 540 -2.92 38.08 5.98
C SER A 540 -4.21 38.09 6.80
N ASN A 541 -4.95 36.97 6.83
CA ASN A 541 -6.26 36.88 7.48
C ASN A 541 -6.46 35.58 8.25
N VAL A 542 -5.38 35.07 8.86
CA VAL A 542 -5.40 33.80 9.63
C VAL A 542 -6.46 33.83 10.72
N VAL A 543 -7.26 32.79 10.77
CA VAL A 543 -8.22 32.50 11.84
C VAL A 543 -8.08 31.08 12.31
N HIS A 544 -8.61 30.79 13.51
CA HIS A 544 -8.54 29.45 14.12
C HIS A 544 -9.93 28.92 14.46
N GLU A 545 -10.94 29.50 13.86
CA GLU A 545 -12.32 29.02 13.94
C GLU A 545 -13.08 29.32 12.63
N PHE A 546 -14.06 28.47 12.34
CA PHE A 546 -14.98 28.63 11.21
C PHE A 546 -16.35 28.06 11.56
N ASP A 547 -17.41 28.78 11.22
CA ASP A 547 -18.79 28.29 11.36
C ASP A 547 -19.34 27.87 9.98
N ASP A 548 -19.54 26.57 9.79
CA ASP A 548 -20.24 26.04 8.61
C ASP A 548 -21.75 26.25 8.77
N VAL A 549 -22.22 27.35 8.22
CA VAL A 549 -23.63 27.75 8.21
C VAL A 549 -24.40 27.22 6.98
N LEU A 550 -23.69 26.54 6.06
CA LEU A 550 -24.28 25.93 4.87
C LEU A 550 -24.71 24.49 5.09
N ALA A 551 -24.35 23.91 6.23
CA ALA A 551 -24.83 22.60 6.61
C ALA A 551 -26.35 22.57 6.71
N SER A 552 -26.97 21.48 6.24
CA SER A 552 -28.43 21.28 6.23
C SER A 552 -28.82 20.18 7.22
N ARG A 553 -30.03 20.26 7.77
CA ARG A 553 -30.56 19.23 8.67
C ARG A 553 -30.88 17.95 7.94
N GLY A 554 -30.61 16.82 8.59
CA GLY A 554 -30.89 15.50 8.03
C GLY A 554 -29.73 14.89 7.27
N PHE A 555 -28.60 15.58 7.22
CA PHE A 555 -27.37 15.11 6.60
C PHE A 555 -26.27 14.97 7.64
N ASN A 556 -25.37 14.01 7.42
CA ASN A 556 -24.13 13.81 8.16
C ASN A 556 -22.99 14.47 7.40
N TYR A 557 -22.09 15.13 8.11
CA TYR A 557 -20.95 15.83 7.55
C TYR A 557 -19.66 15.34 8.15
N TYR A 558 -18.62 15.25 7.30
CA TYR A 558 -17.28 14.91 7.68
C TYR A 558 -16.34 15.99 7.19
N TYR A 559 -15.29 16.27 7.95
CA TYR A 559 -14.40 17.37 7.71
C TYR A 559 -12.95 16.94 7.77
N TYR A 560 -12.10 17.66 7.05
CA TYR A 560 -10.68 17.72 7.34
C TYR A 560 -10.17 19.14 7.15
N ILE A 561 -9.05 19.45 7.83
CA ILE A 561 -8.33 20.71 7.71
C ILE A 561 -6.88 20.42 7.32
N GLN A 562 -6.35 21.24 6.45
CA GLN A 562 -4.93 21.22 6.08
C GLN A 562 -4.34 22.60 6.30
N SER A 563 -3.11 22.66 6.82
CA SER A 563 -2.24 23.82 6.70
C SER A 563 -1.63 23.86 5.31
N LYS A 564 -1.34 25.03 4.78
CA LYS A 564 -0.69 25.20 3.49
C LYS A 564 0.46 26.20 3.58
N ASP A 565 1.46 26.02 2.68
CA ASP A 565 2.54 26.97 2.47
C ASP A 565 2.21 27.99 1.35
N ASP A 566 3.14 28.90 1.08
CA ASP A 566 3.04 29.94 0.05
C ASP A 566 3.40 29.45 -1.37
N GLY A 567 3.67 28.16 -1.55
CA GLY A 567 4.08 27.55 -2.82
C GLY A 567 5.52 27.87 -3.26
N SER A 568 6.27 28.66 -2.50
CA SER A 568 7.65 29.02 -2.86
C SER A 568 8.61 27.83 -2.78
N GLN A 569 8.27 26.84 -1.98
CA GLN A 569 9.08 25.64 -1.75
C GLN A 569 8.75 24.48 -2.71
N ASN A 570 7.69 24.60 -3.48
CA ASN A 570 7.28 23.53 -4.41
C ASN A 570 8.15 23.56 -5.67
N GLU A 571 9.13 22.65 -5.74
CA GLU A 571 10.06 22.57 -6.86
C GLU A 571 9.43 21.94 -8.12
N VAL A 572 8.44 21.06 -7.94
CA VAL A 572 7.76 20.37 -9.04
C VAL A 572 6.75 21.28 -9.73
N HIS A 573 6.00 22.03 -8.94
CA HIS A 573 4.98 22.99 -9.41
C HIS A 573 5.15 24.35 -8.72
N PRO A 574 6.16 25.14 -9.09
CA PRO A 574 6.44 26.42 -8.43
C PRO A 574 5.23 27.35 -8.36
N GLY A 575 4.96 27.87 -7.16
CA GLY A 575 3.80 28.71 -6.89
C GLY A 575 2.52 27.96 -6.54
N THR A 576 2.54 26.62 -6.53
CA THR A 576 1.43 25.82 -6.03
C THR A 576 1.69 25.43 -4.58
N PRO A 577 0.80 25.75 -3.62
CA PRO A 577 0.99 25.43 -2.22
C PRO A 577 1.17 23.92 -1.95
N LEU A 578 2.03 23.59 -0.99
CA LEU A 578 2.12 22.30 -0.36
C LEU A 578 1.15 22.25 0.82
N TYR A 579 0.51 21.11 1.04
CA TYR A 579 -0.50 20.92 2.07
C TYR A 579 -0.09 19.84 3.06
N SER A 580 -0.41 20.04 4.34
CA SER A 580 -0.29 18.95 5.33
C SER A 580 -1.19 17.78 4.97
N SER A 581 -0.89 16.59 5.53
CA SER A 581 -1.72 15.40 5.25
C SER A 581 -3.17 15.58 5.71
N LEU A 582 -4.11 15.37 4.80
CA LEU A 582 -5.54 15.34 5.12
C LEU A 582 -5.90 14.18 6.06
N PHE A 583 -5.18 13.06 5.99
CA PHE A 583 -5.47 11.86 6.78
C PHE A 583 -5.21 12.01 8.26
N LEU A 584 -4.43 13.01 8.65
CA LEU A 584 -4.16 13.31 10.06
C LEU A 584 -5.34 14.00 10.75
N THR A 585 -6.16 14.73 9.99
CA THR A 585 -7.27 15.54 10.52
C THR A 585 -8.65 15.10 10.02
N LEU A 586 -8.71 14.11 9.11
CA LEU A 586 -9.97 13.62 8.56
C LEU A 586 -10.84 13.00 9.66
N THR A 587 -12.05 13.54 9.84
CA THR A 587 -13.01 12.96 10.77
C THR A 587 -13.65 11.69 10.20
N ALA A 588 -13.77 10.67 11.03
CA ALA A 588 -14.51 9.45 10.75
C ALA A 588 -15.86 9.39 11.50
N THR A 589 -16.02 10.28 12.50
CA THR A 589 -17.27 10.50 13.21
C THR A 589 -18.03 11.65 12.55
N GLU A 590 -19.32 11.44 12.32
CA GLU A 590 -20.18 12.44 11.70
C GLU A 590 -20.51 13.60 12.62
N ALA A 591 -20.59 14.80 12.05
CA ALA A 591 -21.22 15.97 12.64
C ALA A 591 -22.55 16.27 11.91
N TYR A 592 -23.52 16.84 12.60
CA TYR A 592 -24.85 17.13 12.03
C TYR A 592 -25.52 18.30 12.75
N LEU A 593 -26.47 18.96 12.09
CA LEU A 593 -27.26 20.00 12.72
C LEU A 593 -28.25 19.39 13.70
N ARG A 594 -28.10 19.72 14.98
CA ARG A 594 -28.98 19.28 16.07
C ARG A 594 -30.33 19.97 16.01
N LEU A 595 -31.38 19.31 16.44
CA LEU A 595 -32.66 19.97 16.66
C LEU A 595 -32.48 20.99 17.80
N PRO A 596 -32.99 22.22 17.63
CA PRO A 596 -32.96 23.18 18.73
C PRO A 596 -33.71 22.63 19.94
N ALA A 597 -33.23 22.92 21.12
CA ALA A 597 -33.96 22.62 22.34
C ALA A 597 -35.37 23.26 22.23
N GLY A 598 -36.38 22.48 22.56
CA GLY A 598 -37.76 23.02 22.59
C GLY A 598 -37.86 24.20 23.56
N LEU A 599 -38.49 25.27 23.15
CA LEU A 599 -38.67 26.46 23.97
C LEU A 599 -39.61 26.21 25.17
N LEU A 600 -40.41 25.13 25.12
CA LEU A 600 -41.38 24.73 26.12
C LEU A 600 -41.18 23.26 26.51
N ILE A 601 -41.42 22.92 27.78
CA ILE A 601 -41.26 21.56 28.29
C ILE A 601 -42.11 20.51 27.58
N ASP A 602 -43.31 20.91 27.11
CA ASP A 602 -44.21 20.08 26.31
C ASP A 602 -43.74 19.79 24.87
N GLN A 603 -42.71 20.50 24.42
CA GLN A 603 -42.05 20.27 23.12
C GLN A 603 -40.86 19.27 23.23
N VAL A 604 -40.45 18.89 24.46
CA VAL A 604 -39.44 17.88 24.69
C VAL A 604 -40.07 16.51 24.44
N ARG A 605 -39.65 15.85 23.35
CA ARG A 605 -40.07 14.49 23.05
C ARG A 605 -38.89 13.56 23.31
N VAL A 606 -39.13 12.57 24.19
CA VAL A 606 -38.22 11.42 24.26
C VAL A 606 -38.48 10.56 23.03
N VAL A 607 -37.51 10.46 22.18
CA VAL A 607 -37.53 9.52 21.04
C VAL A 607 -37.01 8.20 21.60
N PRO A 608 -37.77 7.09 21.50
CA PRO A 608 -37.39 5.80 22.04
C PRO A 608 -36.19 5.21 21.28
#